data_2777aa72fb023c2f67f92a93eb9739a7
#
_entry.id   2777aa72fb023c2f67f92a93eb9739a7
#
_cell.length_a   1.000
_cell.length_b   1.000
_cell.length_c   1.000
_cell.angle_alpha   90.00
_cell.angle_beta   90.00
_cell.angle_gamma   90.00
#
_symmetry.space_group_name_H-M   'P 1'
#
loop_
_entity.id
_entity.type
_entity.pdbx_description
1 polymer ?
#
loop_
_entity_poly.entity_id
_entity_poly.type
_entity_poly.pdbx_seq_one_letter_code
_entity_poly.pdbx_strand_id
1 'polypeptide(L)'
;MSVIQNLITAFLRRSGKRQRVYLEVRSDGIAWAEFAGLTGFLECSPAKRKRALGSLSSERGWAGADTTIILPPDQYQVFQLARPEGINESELGDALKWKLKDFLDFNLANAVSGVFPFPEDASRGRGNLLNVVAARKSLVSELVALVENCGLALVSINIAELALRNLAPRIDPDRRGAALVHMRERFGQMIVCKGGVLYLSRQLDVTSDDLRDASSQEAAVQSLALEMQRSLDYYESQLGQVPPAVIRLVAPDNALPLPSMLATYVAATVKTLDWAHFGLKEPLDSRCLIAWAASLAMVENDDGIIQQVNLYTDELRPRREKWQAGAALSALALALALVVVVAGVVRYQQSGLQAKITALKLQSEQLQSSVKQLTGKVNARQPDPEIGDSLGRVTTTLVRRQQLLGRVESLIATEATGFSVPLSALARQVPQGLWLTRIRLDALQGNVGLAGKAQSSQLVPMYLGKLGAEPAFAGKTFASFRLGREEGGRWIEFQVATDTDGEIAQ
;
A
#
# COMPACT_ATOMS: atom_id res chain seq x y z
N MET A 1 -29.53 -11.29 14.26
CA MET A 1 -29.08 -9.90 14.50
C MET A 1 -27.61 -9.78 14.95
N SER A 2 -27.00 -10.77 15.61
CA SER A 2 -25.61 -10.66 16.12
C SER A 2 -24.50 -10.68 15.05
N VAL A 3 -24.67 -11.40 13.93
CA VAL A 3 -23.65 -11.52 12.87
C VAL A 3 -23.48 -10.23 12.08
N ILE A 4 -24.56 -9.52 11.80
CA ILE A 4 -24.54 -8.23 11.08
C ILE A 4 -23.93 -7.13 11.97
N GLN A 5 -24.20 -7.13 13.26
CA GLN A 5 -23.61 -6.21 14.23
C GLN A 5 -22.09 -6.44 14.40
N ASN A 6 -21.64 -7.70 14.38
CA ASN A 6 -20.22 -8.05 14.40
C ASN A 6 -19.50 -7.66 13.11
N LEU A 7 -20.15 -7.75 11.95
CA LEU A 7 -19.61 -7.29 10.66
C LEU A 7 -19.53 -5.76 10.59
N ILE A 8 -20.52 -5.04 11.09
CA ILE A 8 -20.54 -3.58 11.14
C ILE A 8 -19.49 -3.07 12.13
N THR A 9 -19.33 -3.70 13.31
CA THR A 9 -18.28 -3.36 14.27
C THR A 9 -16.86 -3.69 13.73
N ALA A 10 -16.70 -4.77 12.97
CA ALA A 10 -15.43 -5.08 12.30
C ALA A 10 -15.11 -4.08 11.17
N PHE A 11 -16.13 -3.56 10.48
CA PHE A 11 -15.98 -2.56 9.43
C PHE A 11 -15.68 -1.17 10.01
N LEU A 12 -16.31 -0.79 11.11
CA LEU A 12 -16.08 0.49 11.81
C LEU A 12 -14.74 0.54 12.55
N ARG A 13 -14.21 -0.60 13.03
CA ARG A 13 -12.83 -0.71 13.56
C ARG A 13 -11.75 -0.47 12.50
N ARG A 14 -12.05 -0.54 11.23
CA ARG A 14 -11.10 -0.28 10.13
C ARG A 14 -10.76 1.19 9.90
N SER A 15 -11.47 2.12 10.51
CA SER A 15 -11.23 3.57 10.42
C SER A 15 -10.50 4.17 11.62
N GLY A 16 -10.17 3.39 12.66
CA GLY A 16 -9.40 3.85 13.83
C GLY A 16 -7.90 3.56 13.67
N LYS A 17 -7.04 4.42 14.18
CA LYS A 17 -5.58 4.21 14.27
C LYS A 17 -5.32 2.81 14.85
N ARG A 18 -4.70 1.91 14.06
CA ARG A 18 -4.35 0.57 14.52
C ARG A 18 -3.49 0.68 15.76
N GLN A 19 -3.78 -0.17 16.76
CA GLN A 19 -2.93 -0.27 17.94
C GLN A 19 -1.52 -0.65 17.51
N ARG A 20 -0.50 -0.06 18.15
CA ARG A 20 0.91 -0.35 17.87
C ARG A 20 1.51 -1.07 19.06
N VAL A 21 2.20 -2.17 18.77
CA VAL A 21 2.85 -3.02 19.76
C VAL A 21 4.31 -3.19 19.39
N TYR A 22 5.17 -3.12 20.38
CA TYR A 22 6.62 -3.27 20.25
C TYR A 22 7.06 -4.48 21.06
N LEU A 23 7.76 -5.42 20.43
CA LEU A 23 8.15 -6.69 21.04
C LEU A 23 9.67 -6.86 20.94
N GLU A 24 10.31 -7.20 22.05
CA GLU A 24 11.67 -7.75 22.06
C GLU A 24 11.59 -9.23 22.45
N VAL A 25 11.96 -10.11 21.52
CA VAL A 25 11.93 -11.57 21.73
C VAL A 25 13.30 -12.03 22.21
N ARG A 26 13.39 -12.32 23.51
CA ARG A 26 14.62 -12.72 24.22
C ARG A 26 14.67 -14.23 24.46
N SER A 27 15.83 -14.73 24.91
CA SER A 27 16.00 -16.15 25.29
C SER A 27 15.12 -16.58 26.48
N ASP A 28 14.90 -15.67 27.42
CA ASP A 28 14.18 -15.86 28.68
C ASP A 28 12.68 -15.46 28.60
N GLY A 29 12.25 -14.74 27.54
CA GLY A 29 10.88 -14.29 27.44
C GLY A 29 10.64 -13.30 26.32
N ILE A 30 9.53 -12.56 26.42
CA ILE A 30 9.13 -11.51 25.50
C ILE A 30 8.86 -10.23 26.29
N ALA A 31 9.67 -9.21 26.08
CA ALA A 31 9.35 -7.87 26.52
C ALA A 31 8.41 -7.20 25.51
N TRP A 32 7.43 -6.47 26.01
CA TRP A 32 6.45 -5.80 25.17
C TRP A 32 6.15 -4.40 25.67
N ALA A 33 5.77 -3.54 24.73
CA ALA A 33 5.27 -2.19 25.00
C ALA A 33 4.15 -1.83 24.04
N GLU A 34 3.12 -1.17 24.55
CA GLU A 34 2.09 -0.53 23.73
C GLU A 34 2.47 0.93 23.47
N PHE A 35 2.05 1.46 22.33
CA PHE A 35 2.27 2.88 22.05
C PHE A 35 1.60 3.75 23.14
N ALA A 36 2.39 4.60 23.78
CA ALA A 36 1.98 5.52 24.83
C ALA A 36 1.64 4.93 26.20
N GLY A 37 2.19 3.77 26.61
CA GLY A 37 2.12 3.60 28.03
C GLY A 37 2.34 2.24 28.67
N LEU A 38 1.65 1.19 28.31
CA LEU A 38 1.75 -0.08 29.02
C LEU A 38 2.94 -0.90 28.54
N THR A 39 3.65 -1.45 29.49
CA THR A 39 4.79 -2.35 29.24
C THR A 39 4.68 -3.59 30.13
N GLY A 40 5.37 -4.63 29.74
CA GLY A 40 5.49 -5.81 30.58
C GLY A 40 6.46 -6.84 30.01
N PHE A 41 6.81 -7.78 30.85
CA PHE A 41 7.66 -8.90 30.52
C PHE A 41 6.88 -10.21 30.65
N LEU A 42 6.88 -11.01 29.61
CA LEU A 42 6.26 -12.31 29.56
C LEU A 42 7.35 -13.37 29.63
N GLU A 43 7.56 -13.94 30.81
CA GLU A 43 8.54 -15.00 31.00
C GLU A 43 8.09 -16.29 30.32
N CYS A 44 8.86 -16.77 29.37
CA CYS A 44 8.56 -18.00 28.64
C CYS A 44 9.81 -18.61 27.99
N SER A 45 9.88 -19.92 27.97
CA SER A 45 10.91 -20.63 27.19
C SER A 45 10.62 -20.51 25.67
N PRO A 46 11.62 -20.67 24.79
CA PRO A 46 11.46 -20.61 23.35
C PRO A 46 10.33 -21.49 22.79
N ALA A 47 10.18 -22.71 23.32
CA ALA A 47 9.13 -23.64 22.90
C ALA A 47 7.70 -23.18 23.25
N LYS A 48 7.55 -22.35 24.28
CA LYS A 48 6.23 -21.85 24.74
C LYS A 48 5.89 -20.47 24.20
N ARG A 49 6.79 -19.77 23.50
CA ARG A 49 6.61 -18.38 23.04
C ARG A 49 5.32 -18.18 22.25
N LYS A 50 5.05 -19.06 21.29
CA LYS A 50 3.84 -18.96 20.45
C LYS A 50 2.55 -18.98 21.27
N ARG A 51 2.46 -19.91 22.22
CA ARG A 51 1.27 -20.03 23.10
C ARG A 51 1.17 -18.81 24.03
N ALA A 52 2.27 -18.43 24.63
CA ALA A 52 2.32 -17.32 25.58
C ALA A 52 1.99 -15.98 24.92
N LEU A 53 2.58 -15.66 23.75
CA LEU A 53 2.28 -14.46 23.00
C LEU A 53 0.85 -14.47 22.45
N GLY A 54 0.34 -15.61 21.99
CA GLY A 54 -1.04 -15.74 21.52
C GLY A 54 -2.07 -15.49 22.62
N SER A 55 -1.82 -16.00 23.85
CA SER A 55 -2.68 -15.73 25.02
C SER A 55 -2.64 -14.24 25.38
N LEU A 56 -1.47 -13.64 25.45
CA LEU A 56 -1.28 -12.22 25.75
C LEU A 56 -1.95 -11.33 24.67
N SER A 57 -1.77 -11.67 23.40
CA SER A 57 -2.41 -10.95 22.26
C SER A 57 -3.94 -10.97 22.37
N SER A 58 -4.51 -12.12 22.76
CA SER A 58 -5.96 -12.26 22.94
C SER A 58 -6.46 -11.48 24.17
N GLU A 59 -5.74 -11.56 25.29
CA GLU A 59 -6.05 -10.85 26.54
C GLU A 59 -6.03 -9.33 26.35
N ARG A 60 -5.03 -8.83 25.63
CA ARG A 60 -4.81 -7.41 25.37
C ARG A 60 -5.61 -6.87 24.18
N GLY A 61 -6.25 -7.74 23.42
CA GLY A 61 -7.01 -7.34 22.24
C GLY A 61 -6.14 -6.84 21.09
N TRP A 62 -4.92 -7.36 20.92
CA TRP A 62 -3.96 -6.95 19.88
C TRP A 62 -4.24 -7.54 18.50
N ALA A 63 -5.37 -8.18 18.28
CA ALA A 63 -5.71 -8.78 16.99
C ALA A 63 -5.56 -7.76 15.84
N GLY A 64 -4.63 -8.03 14.92
CA GLY A 64 -4.30 -7.15 13.79
C GLY A 64 -3.54 -5.88 14.16
N ALA A 65 -3.00 -5.77 15.38
CA ALA A 65 -2.17 -4.63 15.80
C ALA A 65 -0.88 -4.54 14.97
N ASP A 66 -0.50 -3.33 14.60
CA ASP A 66 0.77 -3.06 13.91
C ASP A 66 1.92 -3.34 14.88
N THR A 67 2.71 -4.34 14.56
CA THR A 67 3.76 -4.85 15.46
C THR A 67 5.15 -4.54 14.92
N THR A 68 6.00 -3.99 15.77
CA THR A 68 7.43 -3.84 15.51
C THR A 68 8.19 -4.80 16.42
N ILE A 69 9.04 -5.64 15.85
CA ILE A 69 9.98 -6.47 16.59
C ILE A 69 11.30 -5.69 16.74
N ILE A 70 11.89 -5.76 17.91
CA ILE A 70 13.23 -5.27 18.15
C ILE A 70 14.13 -6.48 18.46
N LEU A 71 15.17 -6.67 17.65
CA LEU A 71 16.14 -7.71 17.88
C LEU A 71 17.02 -7.33 19.06
N PRO A 72 17.27 -8.27 20.01
CA PRO A 72 18.28 -8.07 21.04
C PRO A 72 19.69 -8.10 20.44
N PRO A 73 20.68 -7.43 21.06
CA PRO A 73 22.03 -7.24 20.48
C PRO A 73 22.79 -8.51 20.13
N ASP A 74 22.47 -9.64 20.75
CA ASP A 74 23.08 -10.95 20.50
C ASP A 74 22.54 -11.68 19.26
N GLN A 75 21.55 -11.08 18.55
CA GLN A 75 20.88 -11.72 17.40
C GLN A 75 21.26 -11.10 16.06
N TYR A 76 22.07 -10.07 16.03
CA TYR A 76 22.56 -9.42 14.82
C TYR A 76 23.99 -8.90 15.01
N GLN A 77 24.60 -8.51 13.90
CA GLN A 77 25.92 -7.87 13.87
C GLN A 77 25.81 -6.53 13.14
N VAL A 78 26.56 -5.53 13.58
CA VAL A 78 26.61 -4.21 12.96
C VAL A 78 28.02 -3.96 12.46
N PHE A 79 28.13 -3.57 11.18
CA PHE A 79 29.37 -3.28 10.50
C PHE A 79 29.34 -1.88 9.93
N GLN A 80 30.47 -1.19 9.97
CA GLN A 80 30.62 0.12 9.36
C GLN A 80 31.33 -0.03 8.02
N LEU A 81 30.65 0.32 6.92
CA LEU A 81 31.15 0.18 5.55
C LEU A 81 31.03 1.49 4.78
N ALA A 82 31.95 1.72 3.83
CA ALA A 82 31.83 2.83 2.90
C ALA A 82 30.63 2.64 1.95
N ARG A 83 29.86 3.72 1.76
CA ARG A 83 28.72 3.74 0.84
C ARG A 83 29.24 3.53 -0.59
N PRO A 84 28.72 2.57 -1.34
CA PRO A 84 29.03 2.42 -2.74
C PRO A 84 28.38 3.56 -3.55
N GLU A 85 29.09 4.06 -4.55
CA GLU A 85 28.60 5.11 -5.43
C GLU A 85 27.60 4.56 -6.45
N GLY A 86 26.59 5.34 -6.80
CA GLY A 86 25.65 5.02 -7.88
C GLY A 86 24.57 3.97 -7.56
N ILE A 87 24.45 3.55 -6.28
CA ILE A 87 23.43 2.56 -5.86
C ILE A 87 22.27 3.26 -5.15
N ASN A 88 21.04 2.88 -5.53
CA ASN A 88 19.82 3.39 -4.91
C ASN A 88 19.67 2.91 -3.47
N GLU A 89 18.99 3.68 -2.62
CA GLU A 89 18.75 3.37 -1.21
C GLU A 89 18.06 2.00 -0.99
N SER A 90 17.14 1.64 -1.87
CA SER A 90 16.42 0.35 -1.81
C SER A 90 17.31 -0.87 -2.06
N GLU A 91 18.41 -0.70 -2.79
CA GLU A 91 19.34 -1.76 -3.20
C GLU A 91 20.61 -1.81 -2.36
N LEU A 92 20.83 -0.80 -1.50
CA LEU A 92 22.04 -0.68 -0.68
C LEU A 92 22.25 -1.88 0.24
N GLY A 93 21.17 -2.40 0.84
CA GLY A 93 21.24 -3.55 1.72
C GLY A 93 21.79 -4.78 1.00
N ASP A 94 21.28 -5.06 -0.19
CA ASP A 94 21.72 -6.22 -0.99
C ASP A 94 23.12 -6.01 -1.57
N ALA A 95 23.47 -4.81 -2.03
CA ALA A 95 24.78 -4.51 -2.55
C ALA A 95 25.88 -4.62 -1.48
N LEU A 96 25.60 -4.15 -0.27
CA LEU A 96 26.53 -4.23 0.85
C LEU A 96 26.61 -5.63 1.47
N LYS A 97 25.58 -6.43 1.33
CA LYS A 97 25.54 -7.83 1.80
C LYS A 97 26.74 -8.63 1.29
N TRP A 98 27.15 -8.45 0.02
CA TRP A 98 28.31 -9.13 -0.53
C TRP A 98 29.61 -8.75 0.12
N LYS A 99 29.75 -7.50 0.60
CA LYS A 99 30.93 -7.06 1.34
C LYS A 99 31.01 -7.64 2.74
N LEU A 100 29.92 -8.15 3.28
CA LEU A 100 29.87 -8.78 4.59
C LEU A 100 30.34 -10.23 4.60
N LYS A 101 30.60 -10.85 3.44
CA LYS A 101 30.90 -12.28 3.33
C LYS A 101 32.02 -12.72 4.27
N ASP A 102 33.07 -11.92 4.40
CA ASP A 102 34.27 -12.24 5.15
C ASP A 102 34.17 -11.83 6.65
N PHE A 103 33.10 -11.14 7.02
CA PHE A 103 32.89 -10.63 8.38
C PHE A 103 31.81 -11.40 9.14
N LEU A 104 30.92 -12.11 8.44
CA LEU A 104 29.82 -12.85 9.05
C LEU A 104 30.29 -14.20 9.58
N ASP A 105 29.80 -14.57 10.75
CA ASP A 105 29.98 -15.89 11.37
C ASP A 105 29.03 -16.97 10.82
N PHE A 106 28.22 -16.61 9.81
CA PHE A 106 27.25 -17.50 9.16
C PHE A 106 27.19 -17.28 7.65
N ASN A 107 26.57 -18.23 6.95
CA ASN A 107 26.51 -18.18 5.48
C ASN A 107 25.71 -16.97 4.98
N LEU A 108 26.29 -16.24 4.01
CA LEU A 108 25.71 -15.08 3.37
C LEU A 108 24.29 -15.35 2.79
N ALA A 109 24.05 -16.54 2.26
CA ALA A 109 22.73 -16.93 1.75
C ALA A 109 21.65 -16.93 2.84
N ASN A 110 22.07 -17.11 4.11
CA ASN A 110 21.20 -17.02 5.29
C ASN A 110 21.32 -15.67 6.00
N ALA A 111 21.73 -14.60 5.30
CA ALA A 111 21.80 -13.25 5.84
C ALA A 111 20.64 -12.40 5.32
N VAL A 112 20.01 -11.67 6.24
CA VAL A 112 19.18 -10.51 5.95
C VAL A 112 19.95 -9.28 6.38
N SER A 113 19.98 -8.25 5.55
CA SER A 113 20.70 -7.01 5.85
C SER A 113 19.82 -5.77 5.70
N GLY A 114 20.13 -4.78 6.50
CA GLY A 114 19.56 -3.45 6.44
C GLY A 114 20.65 -2.40 6.66
N VAL A 115 20.42 -1.19 6.26
CA VAL A 115 21.42 -0.11 6.37
C VAL A 115 20.80 1.13 7.00
N PHE A 116 21.63 1.88 7.72
CA PHE A 116 21.29 3.22 8.16
C PHE A 116 22.54 4.12 8.15
N PRO A 117 22.38 5.44 7.96
CA PRO A 117 23.51 6.33 7.81
C PRO A 117 24.34 6.44 9.10
N PHE A 118 25.66 6.51 8.92
CA PHE A 118 26.59 6.93 9.96
C PHE A 118 26.72 8.46 9.95
N PRO A 119 26.87 9.13 11.10
CA PRO A 119 26.98 10.59 11.16
C PRO A 119 28.16 11.11 10.33
N GLU A 120 27.90 12.08 9.44
CA GLU A 120 28.93 12.61 8.52
C GLU A 120 30.04 13.35 9.27
N ASP A 121 29.68 14.12 10.32
CA ASP A 121 30.62 14.87 11.17
C ASP A 121 31.56 13.96 11.98
N ALA A 122 31.24 12.69 12.11
CA ALA A 122 32.08 11.66 12.76
C ALA A 122 32.88 10.81 11.75
N SER A 123 32.69 10.98 10.46
CA SER A 123 33.37 10.18 9.42
C SER A 123 34.87 10.54 9.25
N ARG A 124 35.26 11.72 9.67
CA ARG A 124 36.66 12.23 9.59
C ARG A 124 37.36 12.02 8.24
N GLY A 125 36.65 12.32 7.16
CA GLY A 125 37.22 12.22 5.80
C GLY A 125 37.26 10.81 5.22
N ARG A 126 36.66 9.79 5.93
CA ARG A 126 36.52 8.44 5.40
C ARG A 126 35.37 8.31 4.37
N GLY A 127 34.80 9.44 3.94
CA GLY A 127 33.66 9.48 3.03
C GLY A 127 32.32 9.16 3.71
N ASN A 128 31.31 8.93 2.89
CA ASN A 128 29.99 8.54 3.39
C ASN A 128 30.04 7.11 3.91
N LEU A 129 29.90 6.95 5.21
CA LEU A 129 29.85 5.67 5.88
C LEU A 129 28.39 5.25 6.16
N LEU A 130 28.16 3.97 6.13
CA LEU A 130 26.89 3.34 6.48
C LEU A 130 27.10 2.32 7.58
N ASN A 131 26.17 2.25 8.50
CA ASN A 131 26.05 1.11 9.41
C ASN A 131 25.21 0.03 8.72
N VAL A 132 25.79 -1.14 8.54
CA VAL A 132 25.15 -2.30 7.92
C VAL A 132 24.83 -3.29 9.01
N VAL A 133 23.56 -3.58 9.16
CA VAL A 133 23.06 -4.58 10.11
C VAL A 133 22.86 -5.89 9.38
N ALA A 134 23.35 -6.99 9.94
CA ALA A 134 23.13 -8.32 9.40
C ALA A 134 22.57 -9.25 10.47
N ALA A 135 21.49 -9.96 10.15
CA ALA A 135 20.88 -10.98 11.01
C ALA A 135 20.66 -12.27 10.23
N ARG A 136 20.53 -13.39 10.96
CA ARG A 136 20.23 -14.70 10.34
C ARG A 136 18.81 -14.71 9.79
N LYS A 137 18.65 -15.03 8.51
CA LYS A 137 17.35 -15.11 7.84
C LYS A 137 16.42 -16.13 8.49
N SER A 138 16.97 -17.26 8.96
CA SER A 138 16.21 -18.27 9.70
C SER A 138 15.57 -17.71 10.96
N LEU A 139 16.34 -16.95 11.77
CA LEU A 139 15.84 -16.29 12.97
C LEU A 139 14.73 -15.27 12.63
N VAL A 140 14.98 -14.42 11.65
CA VAL A 140 14.00 -13.40 11.25
C VAL A 140 12.72 -14.07 10.76
N SER A 141 12.84 -15.16 9.98
CA SER A 141 11.67 -15.93 9.50
C SER A 141 10.87 -16.57 10.64
N GLU A 142 11.56 -17.08 11.68
CA GLU A 142 10.90 -17.60 12.89
C GLU A 142 10.11 -16.50 13.63
N LEU A 143 10.68 -15.32 13.75
CA LEU A 143 10.02 -14.18 14.39
C LEU A 143 8.82 -13.68 13.59
N VAL A 144 8.93 -13.63 12.26
CA VAL A 144 7.80 -13.32 11.35
C VAL A 144 6.67 -14.33 11.59
N ALA A 145 6.99 -15.63 11.54
CA ALA A 145 6.00 -16.69 11.75
C ALA A 145 5.38 -16.65 13.16
N LEU A 146 6.17 -16.31 14.19
CA LEU A 146 5.68 -16.15 15.57
C LEU A 146 4.59 -15.08 15.65
N VAL A 147 4.86 -13.89 15.12
CA VAL A 147 3.94 -12.73 15.18
C VAL A 147 2.68 -12.99 14.38
N GLU A 148 2.81 -13.51 13.16
CA GLU A 148 1.68 -13.81 12.30
C GLU A 148 0.76 -14.90 12.86
N ASN A 149 1.36 -15.97 13.40
CA ASN A 149 0.62 -17.04 14.04
C ASN A 149 -0.16 -16.59 15.30
N CYS A 150 0.24 -15.47 15.91
CA CYS A 150 -0.45 -14.86 17.05
C CYS A 150 -1.49 -13.81 16.63
N GLY A 151 -1.79 -13.68 15.32
CA GLY A 151 -2.78 -12.75 14.79
C GLY A 151 -2.38 -11.28 14.80
N LEU A 152 -1.08 -11.00 14.92
CA LEU A 152 -0.49 -9.67 14.88
C LEU A 152 -0.05 -9.32 13.44
N ALA A 153 0.00 -8.03 13.11
CA ALA A 153 0.47 -7.55 11.81
C ALA A 153 1.89 -7.03 11.92
N LEU A 154 2.88 -7.79 11.46
CA LEU A 154 4.28 -7.36 11.48
C LEU A 154 4.48 -6.22 10.48
N VAL A 155 5.03 -5.09 10.94
CA VAL A 155 5.32 -3.89 10.14
C VAL A 155 6.82 -3.74 9.92
N SER A 156 7.63 -3.94 10.98
CA SER A 156 9.07 -3.75 10.92
C SER A 156 9.81 -4.63 11.91
N ILE A 157 11.08 -4.89 11.59
CA ILE A 157 12.05 -5.52 12.49
C ILE A 157 13.23 -4.55 12.61
N ASN A 158 13.43 -4.04 13.81
CA ASN A 158 14.43 -3.04 14.16
C ASN A 158 15.49 -3.63 15.10
N ILE A 159 16.46 -2.83 15.51
CA ILE A 159 17.58 -3.21 16.40
C ILE A 159 17.56 -2.41 17.71
N ALA A 160 18.17 -2.96 18.73
CA ALA A 160 18.16 -2.42 20.08
C ALA A 160 18.77 -1.00 20.17
N GLU A 161 19.87 -0.74 19.47
CA GLU A 161 20.54 0.57 19.48
C GLU A 161 19.64 1.71 19.01
N LEU A 162 18.90 1.47 17.93
CA LEU A 162 18.00 2.48 17.37
C LEU A 162 16.75 2.67 18.24
N ALA A 163 16.35 1.62 18.99
CA ALA A 163 15.32 1.76 20.01
C ALA A 163 15.83 2.61 21.18
N LEU A 164 16.98 2.28 21.75
CA LEU A 164 17.59 3.02 22.87
C LEU A 164 17.90 4.46 22.50
N ARG A 165 18.32 4.74 21.25
CA ARG A 165 18.55 6.10 20.75
C ARG A 165 17.33 7.01 20.95
N ASN A 166 16.12 6.50 20.90
CA ASN A 166 14.89 7.30 21.08
C ASN A 166 14.79 7.91 22.48
N LEU A 167 15.58 7.45 23.43
CA LEU A 167 15.70 8.04 24.78
C LEU A 167 16.56 9.31 24.79
N ALA A 168 17.54 9.41 23.88
CA ALA A 168 18.55 10.46 23.89
C ALA A 168 17.97 11.89 23.90
N PRO A 169 16.96 12.25 23.08
CA PRO A 169 16.43 13.61 23.07
C PRO A 169 15.81 14.06 24.40
N ARG A 170 15.39 13.10 25.24
CA ARG A 170 14.79 13.40 26.55
C ARG A 170 15.81 13.46 27.69
N ILE A 171 16.92 12.73 27.56
CA ILE A 171 18.00 12.74 28.56
C ILE A 171 19.07 13.79 28.25
N ASP A 172 19.11 14.33 27.05
CA ASP A 172 20.02 15.37 26.60
C ASP A 172 19.27 16.43 25.75
N PRO A 173 18.42 17.25 26.42
CA PRO A 173 17.65 18.27 25.71
C PRO A 173 18.53 19.33 25.04
N ASP A 174 19.73 19.58 25.59
CA ASP A 174 20.69 20.56 25.05
C ASP A 174 21.50 20.02 23.85
N ARG A 175 21.29 18.77 23.48
CA ARG A 175 21.97 18.09 22.34
C ARG A 175 23.50 18.10 22.43
N ARG A 176 24.05 18.11 23.63
CA ARG A 176 25.50 18.06 23.87
C ARG A 176 26.08 16.68 23.72
N GLY A 177 25.28 15.66 23.90
CA GLY A 177 25.61 14.25 23.84
C GLY A 177 25.05 13.47 25.04
N ALA A 178 24.44 12.33 24.75
CA ALA A 178 23.90 11.42 25.74
C ALA A 178 24.61 10.07 25.66
N ALA A 179 25.16 9.60 26.78
CA ALA A 179 25.63 8.24 26.94
C ALA A 179 24.63 7.44 27.77
N LEU A 180 24.21 6.28 27.28
CA LEU A 180 23.34 5.35 27.98
C LEU A 180 24.02 3.99 28.05
N VAL A 181 24.07 3.40 29.24
CA VAL A 181 24.48 2.01 29.47
C VAL A 181 23.28 1.22 29.95
N HIS A 182 22.91 0.21 29.23
CA HIS A 182 21.87 -0.76 29.60
C HIS A 182 22.54 -2.08 29.94
N MET A 183 22.59 -2.38 31.23
CA MET A 183 23.08 -3.66 31.71
C MET A 183 21.97 -4.71 31.59
N ARG A 184 22.33 -5.85 31.01
CA ARG A 184 21.46 -7.01 30.89
C ARG A 184 22.08 -8.16 31.72
N GLU A 185 21.42 -9.30 31.76
CA GLU A 185 21.90 -10.40 32.55
C GLU A 185 23.24 -10.97 32.06
N ARG A 186 23.41 -11.04 30.74
CA ARG A 186 24.58 -11.72 30.12
C ARG A 186 25.63 -10.75 29.57
N PHE A 187 25.30 -9.49 29.33
CA PHE A 187 26.19 -8.45 28.81
C PHE A 187 25.56 -7.07 29.03
N GLY A 188 26.36 -6.02 28.93
CA GLY A 188 25.86 -4.65 28.83
C GLY A 188 25.86 -4.13 27.41
N GLN A 189 25.14 -3.06 27.19
CA GLN A 189 25.18 -2.30 25.92
C GLN A 189 25.35 -0.82 26.24
N MET A 190 26.36 -0.19 25.66
CA MET A 190 26.57 1.25 25.75
C MET A 190 26.26 1.87 24.39
N ILE A 191 25.46 2.93 24.39
CA ILE A 191 25.25 3.78 23.22
C ILE A 191 25.65 5.21 23.56
N VAL A 192 26.16 5.94 22.56
CA VAL A 192 26.40 7.37 22.62
C VAL A 192 25.67 8.04 21.47
N CYS A 193 24.80 9.00 21.80
CA CYS A 193 23.98 9.73 20.86
C CYS A 193 24.23 11.22 21.01
N LYS A 194 24.06 11.98 19.94
CA LYS A 194 24.10 13.45 19.93
C LYS A 194 23.03 13.97 18.98
N GLY A 195 22.20 14.92 19.45
CA GLY A 195 21.09 15.44 18.66
C GLY A 195 20.07 14.41 18.20
N GLY A 196 19.92 13.29 18.94
CA GLY A 196 19.03 12.19 18.54
C GLY A 196 19.61 11.24 17.48
N VAL A 197 20.88 11.39 17.12
CA VAL A 197 21.61 10.53 16.17
C VAL A 197 22.52 9.60 16.96
N LEU A 198 22.58 8.33 16.58
CA LEU A 198 23.48 7.32 17.15
C LEU A 198 24.88 7.45 16.52
N TYR A 199 25.89 7.67 17.34
CA TYR A 199 27.29 7.77 16.95
C TYR A 199 28.07 6.52 17.27
N LEU A 200 27.82 5.94 18.43
CA LEU A 200 28.55 4.76 18.92
C LEU A 200 27.58 3.78 19.57
N SER A 201 27.77 2.51 19.28
CA SER A 201 27.22 1.40 20.04
C SER A 201 28.32 0.40 20.34
N ARG A 202 28.37 -0.08 21.56
CA ARG A 202 29.31 -1.09 21.99
C ARG A 202 28.68 -2.07 22.96
N GLN A 203 28.90 -3.34 22.74
CA GLN A 203 28.60 -4.37 23.72
C GLN A 203 29.68 -4.33 24.81
N LEU A 204 29.25 -4.52 26.06
CA LEU A 204 30.12 -4.56 27.25
C LEU A 204 30.06 -5.97 27.81
N ASP A 205 31.20 -6.64 27.82
CA ASP A 205 31.28 -8.06 28.13
C ASP A 205 31.39 -8.31 29.65
N VAL A 206 30.41 -7.76 30.38
CA VAL A 206 30.26 -7.95 31.84
C VAL A 206 28.85 -8.46 32.11
N THR A 207 28.76 -9.55 32.88
CA THR A 207 27.47 -10.14 33.23
C THR A 207 26.92 -9.55 34.53
N SER A 208 25.61 -9.61 34.72
CA SER A 208 25.01 -9.24 35.99
C SER A 208 25.38 -10.17 37.13
N ASP A 209 25.70 -11.42 36.85
CA ASP A 209 26.13 -12.39 37.86
C ASP A 209 27.52 -12.07 38.38
N ASP A 210 28.46 -11.66 37.48
CA ASP A 210 29.79 -11.20 37.88
C ASP A 210 29.74 -9.97 38.82
N LEU A 211 28.76 -9.08 38.55
CA LEU A 211 28.54 -7.89 39.37
C LEU A 211 27.89 -8.19 40.72
N ARG A 212 27.18 -9.30 40.87
CA ARG A 212 26.52 -9.72 42.13
C ARG A 212 27.40 -10.58 43.01
N ASP A 213 28.29 -11.37 42.39
CA ASP A 213 29.16 -12.24 43.12
C ASP A 213 30.29 -11.45 43.78
N ALA A 214 30.33 -11.48 45.12
CA ALA A 214 31.30 -10.75 45.92
C ALA A 214 32.74 -11.06 45.54
N SER A 215 33.02 -12.24 44.98
CA SER A 215 34.40 -12.64 44.62
C SER A 215 34.86 -12.02 43.30
N SER A 216 33.95 -11.74 42.37
CA SER A 216 34.23 -11.19 41.03
C SER A 216 33.79 -9.72 40.86
N GLN A 217 33.02 -9.20 41.79
CA GLN A 217 32.37 -7.88 41.68
C GLN A 217 33.35 -6.75 41.42
N GLU A 218 34.45 -6.66 42.17
CA GLU A 218 35.41 -5.56 41.96
C GLU A 218 36.06 -5.62 40.58
N ALA A 219 36.48 -6.81 40.16
CA ALA A 219 37.06 -7.04 38.83
C ALA A 219 36.05 -6.75 37.71
N ALA A 220 34.79 -7.13 37.89
CA ALA A 220 33.72 -6.89 36.95
C ALA A 220 33.42 -5.37 36.83
N VAL A 221 33.37 -4.64 37.96
CA VAL A 221 33.21 -3.18 37.98
C VAL A 221 34.36 -2.47 37.28
N GLN A 222 35.61 -2.89 37.56
CA GLN A 222 36.78 -2.32 36.90
C GLN A 222 36.78 -2.61 35.39
N SER A 223 36.43 -3.82 34.99
CA SER A 223 36.29 -4.19 33.56
C SER A 223 35.20 -3.34 32.90
N LEU A 224 34.02 -3.22 33.49
CA LEU A 224 32.93 -2.41 32.99
C LEU A 224 33.37 -0.95 32.84
N ALA A 225 33.98 -0.36 33.85
CA ALA A 225 34.50 0.99 33.84
C ALA A 225 35.51 1.23 32.73
N LEU A 226 36.44 0.28 32.56
CA LEU A 226 37.47 0.32 31.52
C LEU A 226 36.84 0.30 30.12
N GLU A 227 35.86 -0.56 29.87
CA GLU A 227 35.15 -0.62 28.58
C GLU A 227 34.35 0.66 28.33
N MET A 228 33.69 1.19 29.35
CA MET A 228 33.00 2.47 29.25
C MET A 228 33.97 3.61 28.91
N GLN A 229 35.11 3.70 29.62
CA GLN A 229 36.13 4.72 29.38
C GLN A 229 36.70 4.59 27.97
N ARG A 230 37.09 3.39 27.53
CA ARG A 230 37.56 3.11 26.15
C ARG A 230 36.53 3.54 25.10
N SER A 231 35.25 3.40 25.40
CA SER A 231 34.18 3.82 24.50
C SER A 231 34.10 5.34 24.37
N LEU A 232 34.26 6.07 25.48
CA LEU A 232 34.33 7.53 25.47
C LEU A 232 35.61 8.04 24.79
N ASP A 233 36.76 7.42 25.07
CA ASP A 233 38.04 7.75 24.42
C ASP A 233 38.00 7.52 22.91
N TYR A 234 37.32 6.45 22.45
CA TYR A 234 37.07 6.20 21.05
C TYR A 234 36.15 7.27 20.45
N TYR A 235 35.09 7.64 21.15
CA TYR A 235 34.17 8.70 20.73
C TYR A 235 34.88 10.05 20.55
N GLU A 236 35.81 10.36 21.44
CA GLU A 236 36.61 11.59 21.36
C GLU A 236 37.69 11.46 20.26
N SER A 237 38.56 10.45 20.36
CA SER A 237 39.75 10.35 19.53
C SER A 237 39.46 9.95 18.09
N GLN A 238 38.53 9.01 17.88
CA GLN A 238 38.25 8.44 16.56
C GLN A 238 37.08 9.14 15.86
N LEU A 239 36.05 9.56 16.61
CA LEU A 239 34.89 10.23 16.03
C LEU A 239 35.00 11.77 16.11
N GLY A 240 35.96 12.32 16.88
CA GLY A 240 36.18 13.75 16.99
C GLY A 240 35.07 14.51 17.70
N GLN A 241 34.34 13.83 18.55
CA GLN A 241 33.21 14.39 19.26
C GLN A 241 33.59 14.64 20.73
N VAL A 242 32.93 15.60 21.35
CA VAL A 242 33.13 15.85 22.80
C VAL A 242 32.37 14.80 23.60
N PRO A 243 33.03 14.05 24.51
CA PRO A 243 32.38 13.02 25.29
C PRO A 243 31.27 13.59 26.18
N PRO A 244 30.16 12.85 26.36
CA PRO A 244 29.11 13.22 27.33
C PRO A 244 29.65 13.28 28.75
N ALA A 245 29.32 14.35 29.47
CA ALA A 245 29.73 14.49 30.88
C ALA A 245 28.99 13.54 31.83
N VAL A 246 27.84 13.04 31.41
CA VAL A 246 26.99 12.16 32.22
C VAL A 246 26.65 10.89 31.43
N ILE A 247 26.88 9.75 32.05
CA ILE A 247 26.45 8.45 31.58
C ILE A 247 25.21 8.03 32.37
N ARG A 248 24.14 7.72 31.65
CA ARG A 248 22.91 7.18 32.25
C ARG A 248 22.99 5.66 32.28
N LEU A 249 22.75 5.08 33.45
CA LEU A 249 22.83 3.63 33.65
C LEU A 249 21.44 3.06 33.96
N VAL A 250 21.10 1.97 33.30
CA VAL A 250 19.95 1.11 33.61
C VAL A 250 20.46 -0.30 33.88
N ALA A 251 20.22 -0.81 35.05
CA ALA A 251 20.65 -2.16 35.46
C ALA A 251 19.44 -3.03 35.84
N PRO A 252 19.55 -4.37 35.72
CA PRO A 252 18.48 -5.30 36.13
C PRO A 252 18.19 -5.25 37.60
N ASP A 253 19.21 -4.97 38.38
CA ASP A 253 19.14 -4.95 39.84
C ASP A 253 19.48 -3.55 40.37
N ASN A 254 18.45 -2.87 40.89
CA ASN A 254 18.60 -1.56 41.51
C ASN A 254 19.21 -1.63 42.92
N ALA A 255 19.40 -2.84 43.50
CA ALA A 255 20.03 -3.02 44.81
C ALA A 255 21.54 -2.78 44.74
N LEU A 256 22.16 -2.97 43.57
CA LEU A 256 23.59 -2.70 43.40
C LEU A 256 23.83 -1.21 43.17
N PRO A 257 24.65 -0.53 44.00
CA PRO A 257 24.97 0.88 43.84
C PRO A 257 26.00 1.10 42.72
N LEU A 258 25.78 0.53 41.53
CA LEU A 258 26.71 0.58 40.41
C LEU A 258 27.22 1.99 40.07
N PRO A 259 26.38 3.07 40.06
CA PRO A 259 26.90 4.39 39.79
C PRO A 259 28.00 4.83 40.76
N SER A 260 27.86 4.57 42.04
CA SER A 260 28.89 4.90 43.05
C SER A 260 30.12 4.03 42.93
N MET A 261 29.96 2.75 42.58
CA MET A 261 31.09 1.85 42.35
C MET A 261 31.90 2.25 41.11
N LEU A 262 31.25 2.69 40.06
CA LEU A 262 31.89 3.14 38.80
C LEU A 262 32.51 4.55 38.91
N ALA A 263 32.01 5.38 39.81
CA ALA A 263 32.45 6.77 39.94
C ALA A 263 33.95 6.94 40.24
N THR A 264 34.59 5.92 40.77
CA THR A 264 36.05 5.93 41.07
C THR A 264 36.91 5.64 39.83
N TYR A 265 36.33 4.98 38.82
CA TYR A 265 37.06 4.45 37.67
C TYR A 265 36.74 5.15 36.34
N VAL A 266 35.63 5.89 36.27
CA VAL A 266 35.17 6.56 35.02
C VAL A 266 35.23 8.06 35.22
N ALA A 267 35.81 8.79 34.26
CA ALA A 267 35.90 10.25 34.32
C ALA A 267 34.54 10.94 34.21
N ALA A 268 33.62 10.39 33.44
CA ALA A 268 32.27 10.90 33.32
C ALA A 268 31.43 10.56 34.56
N THR A 269 30.48 11.42 34.91
CA THR A 269 29.56 11.17 36.02
C THR A 269 28.58 10.06 35.67
N VAL A 270 28.59 8.96 36.38
CA VAL A 270 27.62 7.86 36.19
C VAL A 270 26.40 8.10 37.08
N LYS A 271 25.21 8.09 36.50
CA LYS A 271 23.93 8.25 37.22
C LYS A 271 22.92 7.23 36.70
N THR A 272 22.03 6.77 37.56
CA THR A 272 20.87 5.99 37.13
C THR A 272 19.99 6.84 36.19
N LEU A 273 19.30 6.16 35.29
CA LEU A 273 18.32 6.83 34.42
C LEU A 273 17.18 7.39 35.27
N ASP A 274 16.90 8.67 35.12
CA ASP A 274 15.79 9.32 35.82
C ASP A 274 14.49 9.13 35.02
N TRP A 275 13.62 8.30 35.54
CA TRP A 275 12.35 7.95 34.93
C TRP A 275 11.34 9.10 34.90
N ALA A 276 11.50 10.10 35.79
CA ALA A 276 10.65 11.27 35.85
C ALA A 276 10.74 12.09 34.54
N HIS A 277 11.91 12.11 33.87
CA HIS A 277 12.07 12.78 32.57
C HIS A 277 11.15 12.19 31.46
N PHE A 278 10.68 10.97 31.67
CA PHE A 278 9.77 10.29 30.76
C PHE A 278 8.32 10.27 31.23
N GLY A 279 8.04 10.93 32.37
CA GLY A 279 6.71 10.98 32.97
C GLY A 279 6.32 9.70 33.70
N LEU A 280 7.28 8.79 33.97
CA LEU A 280 7.05 7.57 34.72
C LEU A 280 7.21 7.85 36.22
N LYS A 281 6.24 7.41 37.03
CA LYS A 281 6.27 7.56 38.49
C LYS A 281 7.13 6.51 39.18
N GLU A 282 7.25 5.35 38.56
CA GLU A 282 8.01 4.21 39.06
C GLU A 282 9.05 3.78 38.04
N PRO A 283 10.17 3.18 38.48
CA PRO A 283 11.17 2.62 37.61
C PRO A 283 10.56 1.54 36.70
N LEU A 284 10.90 1.59 35.42
CA LEU A 284 10.52 0.56 34.47
C LEU A 284 11.33 -0.73 34.76
N ASP A 285 10.72 -1.90 34.58
CA ASP A 285 11.47 -3.16 34.51
C ASP A 285 12.53 -3.04 33.41
N SER A 286 13.80 -3.19 33.77
CA SER A 286 14.93 -3.06 32.84
C SER A 286 14.82 -4.00 31.63
N ARG A 287 14.15 -5.16 31.79
CA ARG A 287 13.89 -6.11 30.72
C ARG A 287 12.97 -5.55 29.63
N CYS A 288 12.12 -4.57 29.97
CA CYS A 288 11.18 -3.91 29.07
C CYS A 288 11.76 -2.66 28.38
N LEU A 289 12.95 -2.20 28.78
CA LEU A 289 13.54 -0.95 28.34
C LEU A 289 13.58 -0.80 26.84
N ILE A 290 14.04 -1.81 26.11
CA ILE A 290 14.22 -1.77 24.65
C ILE A 290 12.86 -1.70 23.94
N ALA A 291 11.90 -2.55 24.33
CA ALA A 291 10.56 -2.53 23.75
C ALA A 291 9.86 -1.19 24.02
N TRP A 292 9.99 -0.67 25.24
CA TRP A 292 9.44 0.62 25.62
C TRP A 292 10.12 1.79 24.89
N ALA A 293 11.43 1.81 24.80
CA ALA A 293 12.18 2.82 24.06
C ALA A 293 11.81 2.85 22.57
N ALA A 294 11.54 1.71 21.97
CA ALA A 294 11.03 1.60 20.62
C ALA A 294 9.62 2.21 20.47
N SER A 295 8.81 2.18 21.52
CA SER A 295 7.46 2.77 21.51
C SER A 295 7.45 4.29 21.55
N LEU A 296 8.56 4.91 21.94
CA LEU A 296 8.70 6.36 21.97
C LEU A 296 8.80 6.89 20.54
N ALA A 297 8.06 7.96 20.25
CA ALA A 297 8.17 8.60 18.95
C ALA A 297 9.59 9.11 18.72
N MET A 298 10.11 8.87 17.52
CA MET A 298 11.36 9.50 17.10
C MET A 298 11.17 11.03 17.09
N VAL A 299 12.12 11.73 17.67
CA VAL A 299 12.20 13.19 17.53
C VAL A 299 12.91 13.45 16.19
N GLU A 300 12.30 14.26 15.32
CA GLU A 300 12.95 14.72 14.10
C GLU A 300 14.24 15.46 14.46
N ASN A 301 15.32 15.08 13.78
CA ASN A 301 16.61 15.73 13.97
C ASN A 301 16.69 16.95 13.05
N ASP A 302 17.30 18.05 13.51
CA ASP A 302 17.46 19.27 12.72
C ASP A 302 18.31 19.02 11.44
N ASP A 303 19.21 18.03 11.49
CA ASP A 303 20.09 17.67 10.38
C ASP A 303 19.41 16.78 9.33
N GLY A 304 18.13 16.40 9.51
CA GLY A 304 17.39 15.55 8.58
C GLY A 304 17.93 14.12 8.46
N ILE A 305 18.86 13.70 9.33
CA ILE A 305 19.43 12.35 9.31
C ILE A 305 18.43 11.37 9.93
N ILE A 306 17.84 10.55 9.10
CA ILE A 306 16.92 9.49 9.54
C ILE A 306 17.70 8.19 9.65
N GLN A 307 18.06 7.79 10.88
CA GLN A 307 18.65 6.47 11.15
C GLN A 307 17.52 5.47 11.43
N GLN A 308 17.11 4.74 10.42
CA GLN A 308 16.12 3.67 10.52
C GLN A 308 16.63 2.43 9.82
N VAL A 309 16.34 1.27 10.38
CA VAL A 309 16.58 -0.01 9.75
C VAL A 309 15.33 -0.85 9.81
N ASN A 310 15.07 -1.58 8.75
CA ASN A 310 14.00 -2.57 8.73
C ASN A 310 14.53 -3.86 8.10
N LEU A 311 14.71 -4.89 8.94
CA LEU A 311 15.14 -6.21 8.50
C LEU A 311 13.99 -7.08 7.98
N TYR A 312 12.75 -6.58 8.04
CA TYR A 312 11.59 -7.22 7.43
C TYR A 312 11.52 -6.85 5.94
N THR A 313 12.38 -7.48 5.16
CA THR A 313 12.50 -7.28 3.71
C THR A 313 11.31 -7.90 2.96
N ASP A 314 11.08 -7.47 1.72
CA ASP A 314 9.99 -7.99 0.87
C ASP A 314 10.07 -9.50 0.62
N GLU A 315 11.30 -10.05 0.68
CA GLU A 315 11.56 -11.49 0.55
C GLU A 315 10.94 -12.31 1.71
N LEU A 316 10.86 -11.71 2.90
CA LEU A 316 10.33 -12.32 4.12
C LEU A 316 8.83 -12.04 4.31
N ARG A 317 8.29 -11.11 3.54
CA ARG A 317 6.85 -10.83 3.60
C ARG A 317 6.09 -12.01 3.02
N PRO A 318 5.16 -12.61 3.77
CA PRO A 318 4.30 -13.63 3.20
C PRO A 318 3.60 -13.02 1.98
N ARG A 319 3.75 -13.67 0.84
CA ARG A 319 2.97 -13.34 -0.34
C ARG A 319 1.51 -13.59 0.04
N ARG A 320 0.85 -12.56 0.54
CA ARG A 320 -0.61 -12.59 0.68
C ARG A 320 -1.14 -12.74 -0.74
N GLU A 321 -1.44 -13.96 -1.12
CA GLU A 321 -2.26 -14.19 -2.29
C GLU A 321 -3.50 -13.33 -2.08
N LYS A 322 -3.65 -12.28 -2.92
CA LYS A 322 -4.75 -11.30 -2.82
C LYS A 322 -6.12 -11.95 -2.88
N TRP A 323 -6.13 -13.24 -3.23
CA TRP A 323 -7.29 -14.10 -3.32
C TRP A 323 -7.12 -15.28 -2.36
N GLN A 324 -7.41 -15.09 -1.08
CA GLN A 324 -7.66 -16.24 -0.23
C GLN A 324 -8.83 -17.01 -0.84
N ALA A 325 -8.71 -18.34 -0.96
CA ALA A 325 -9.74 -19.21 -1.55
C ALA A 325 -11.15 -18.91 -1.01
N GLY A 326 -11.26 -18.50 0.27
CA GLY A 326 -12.50 -18.03 0.87
C GLY A 326 -13.07 -16.76 0.28
N ALA A 327 -12.24 -15.77 -0.07
CA ALA A 327 -12.70 -14.54 -0.71
C ALA A 327 -13.09 -14.79 -2.18
N ALA A 328 -12.37 -15.67 -2.88
CA ALA A 328 -12.72 -16.09 -4.24
C ALA A 328 -14.05 -16.88 -4.25
N LEU A 329 -14.24 -17.79 -3.31
CA LEU A 329 -15.49 -18.54 -3.15
C LEU A 329 -16.66 -17.64 -2.79
N SER A 330 -16.49 -16.65 -1.90
CA SER A 330 -17.55 -15.70 -1.54
C SER A 330 -17.90 -14.78 -2.72
N ALA A 331 -16.92 -14.31 -3.50
CA ALA A 331 -17.16 -13.54 -4.72
C ALA A 331 -17.90 -14.37 -5.79
N LEU A 332 -17.53 -15.65 -5.96
CA LEU A 332 -18.21 -16.58 -6.86
C LEU A 332 -19.66 -16.84 -6.40
N ALA A 333 -19.87 -17.08 -5.11
CA ALA A 333 -21.21 -17.29 -4.53
C ALA A 333 -22.09 -16.05 -4.70
N LEU A 334 -21.53 -14.85 -4.52
CA LEU A 334 -22.26 -13.60 -4.69
C LEU A 334 -22.60 -13.34 -6.17
N ALA A 335 -21.69 -13.66 -7.09
CA ALA A 335 -21.94 -13.59 -8.53
C ALA A 335 -23.06 -14.58 -8.94
N LEU A 336 -23.03 -15.79 -8.41
CA LEU A 336 -24.04 -16.82 -8.70
C LEU A 336 -25.41 -16.43 -8.15
N ALA A 337 -25.46 -15.85 -6.94
CA ALA A 337 -26.68 -15.30 -6.36
C ALA A 337 -27.25 -14.16 -7.22
N LEU A 338 -26.39 -13.28 -7.73
CA LEU A 338 -26.79 -12.18 -8.61
C LEU A 338 -27.40 -12.71 -9.93
N VAL A 339 -26.78 -13.74 -10.52
CA VAL A 339 -27.31 -14.40 -11.74
C VAL A 339 -28.70 -15.03 -11.47
N VAL A 340 -28.88 -15.69 -10.33
CA VAL A 340 -30.17 -16.27 -9.95
C VAL A 340 -31.24 -15.19 -9.78
N VAL A 341 -30.92 -14.07 -9.13
CA VAL A 341 -31.84 -12.94 -8.96
C VAL A 341 -32.21 -12.34 -10.33
N VAL A 342 -31.23 -12.10 -11.20
CA VAL A 342 -31.49 -11.58 -12.56
C VAL A 342 -32.35 -12.54 -13.37
N ALA A 343 -32.04 -13.84 -13.33
CA ALA A 343 -32.85 -14.87 -14.01
C ALA A 343 -34.29 -14.92 -13.44
N GLY A 344 -34.46 -14.77 -12.14
CA GLY A 344 -35.77 -14.68 -11.49
C GLY A 344 -36.59 -13.48 -11.95
N VAL A 345 -35.96 -12.30 -12.01
CA VAL A 345 -36.59 -11.06 -12.51
C VAL A 345 -36.98 -11.20 -13.99
N VAL A 346 -36.09 -11.73 -14.83
CA VAL A 346 -36.38 -11.97 -16.25
C VAL A 346 -37.55 -12.96 -16.43
N ARG A 347 -37.56 -14.06 -15.67
CA ARG A 347 -38.69 -15.00 -15.69
C ARG A 347 -40.03 -14.39 -15.22
N TYR A 348 -39.96 -13.57 -14.18
CA TYR A 348 -41.15 -12.85 -13.71
C TYR A 348 -41.70 -11.90 -14.75
N GLN A 349 -40.85 -11.14 -15.43
CA GLN A 349 -41.25 -10.26 -16.55
C GLN A 349 -41.79 -11.05 -17.74
N GLN A 350 -41.16 -12.18 -18.09
CA GLN A 350 -41.64 -13.04 -19.18
C GLN A 350 -43.04 -13.62 -18.88
N SER A 351 -43.31 -14.05 -17.64
CA SER A 351 -44.62 -14.55 -17.29
C SER A 351 -45.72 -13.49 -17.40
N GLY A 352 -45.40 -12.25 -17.00
CA GLY A 352 -46.30 -11.11 -17.19
C GLY A 352 -46.57 -10.75 -18.65
N LEU A 353 -45.53 -10.85 -19.52
CA LEU A 353 -45.68 -10.63 -20.95
C LEU A 353 -46.52 -11.76 -21.61
N GLN A 354 -46.28 -13.02 -21.24
CA GLN A 354 -47.03 -14.16 -21.77
C GLN A 354 -48.53 -14.09 -21.40
N ALA A 355 -48.84 -13.65 -20.17
CA ALA A 355 -50.23 -13.41 -19.76
C ALA A 355 -50.90 -12.32 -20.62
N LYS A 356 -50.18 -11.24 -20.94
CA LYS A 356 -50.67 -10.20 -21.83
C LYS A 356 -50.87 -10.66 -23.26
N ILE A 357 -49.95 -11.49 -23.79
CA ILE A 357 -50.04 -12.08 -25.14
C ILE A 357 -51.24 -13.00 -25.24
N THR A 358 -51.49 -13.85 -24.24
CA THR A 358 -52.67 -14.73 -24.23
C THR A 358 -53.97 -13.96 -24.10
N ALA A 359 -54.03 -12.91 -23.29
CA ALA A 359 -55.20 -12.02 -23.18
C ALA A 359 -55.50 -11.31 -24.52
N LEU A 360 -54.45 -10.78 -25.18
CA LEU A 360 -54.60 -10.13 -26.47
C LEU A 360 -55.01 -11.08 -27.60
N LYS A 361 -54.52 -12.35 -27.58
CA LYS A 361 -54.95 -13.39 -28.51
C LYS A 361 -56.43 -13.72 -28.37
N LEU A 362 -56.90 -13.96 -27.13
CA LEU A 362 -58.33 -14.18 -26.81
C LEU A 362 -59.19 -13.02 -27.30
N GLN A 363 -58.73 -11.79 -27.05
CA GLN A 363 -59.48 -10.60 -27.50
C GLN A 363 -59.51 -10.49 -29.03
N SER A 364 -58.42 -10.85 -29.74
CA SER A 364 -58.39 -10.86 -31.20
C SER A 364 -59.25 -11.95 -31.78
N GLU A 365 -59.34 -13.15 -31.16
CA GLU A 365 -60.23 -14.21 -31.57
C GLU A 365 -61.72 -13.85 -31.36
N GLN A 366 -62.02 -13.18 -30.25
CA GLN A 366 -63.37 -12.65 -30.01
C GLN A 366 -63.77 -11.57 -31.03
N LEU A 367 -62.84 -10.65 -31.36
CA LEU A 367 -63.08 -9.67 -32.38
C LEU A 367 -63.27 -10.29 -33.78
N GLN A 368 -62.41 -11.28 -34.14
CA GLN A 368 -62.56 -12.00 -35.41
C GLN A 368 -63.88 -12.79 -35.50
N SER A 369 -64.33 -13.41 -34.40
CA SER A 369 -65.61 -14.07 -34.39
C SER A 369 -66.79 -13.09 -34.54
N SER A 370 -66.67 -11.93 -33.88
CA SER A 370 -67.68 -10.85 -34.01
C SER A 370 -67.70 -10.26 -35.40
N VAL A 371 -66.52 -10.06 -36.03
CA VAL A 371 -66.41 -9.61 -37.41
C VAL A 371 -67.02 -10.64 -38.36
N LYS A 372 -66.76 -11.96 -38.19
CA LYS A 372 -67.37 -13.03 -38.98
C LYS A 372 -68.89 -13.01 -38.87
N GLN A 373 -69.44 -12.87 -37.64
CA GLN A 373 -70.90 -12.77 -37.45
C GLN A 373 -71.50 -11.52 -38.07
N LEU A 374 -70.81 -10.37 -37.97
CA LEU A 374 -71.30 -9.14 -38.60
C LEU A 374 -71.19 -9.20 -40.11
N THR A 375 -70.10 -9.81 -40.66
CA THR A 375 -69.94 -10.02 -42.10
C THR A 375 -71.00 -10.94 -42.65
N GLY A 376 -71.34 -12.01 -41.88
CA GLY A 376 -72.45 -12.87 -42.27
C GLY A 376 -73.82 -12.17 -42.27
N LYS A 377 -74.04 -11.24 -41.31
CA LYS A 377 -75.28 -10.43 -41.28
C LYS A 377 -75.32 -9.39 -42.38
N VAL A 378 -74.18 -8.85 -42.78
CA VAL A 378 -74.04 -7.88 -43.88
C VAL A 378 -74.24 -8.53 -45.25
N ASN A 379 -73.60 -9.73 -45.44
CA ASN A 379 -73.77 -10.48 -46.69
C ASN A 379 -75.20 -11.07 -46.91
N ALA A 380 -75.99 -11.18 -45.84
CA ALA A 380 -77.38 -11.54 -45.93
C ALA A 380 -78.34 -10.36 -46.34
N ARG A 381 -77.85 -9.14 -46.31
CA ARG A 381 -78.53 -7.97 -46.85
C ARG A 381 -77.98 -7.65 -48.24
N GLN A 382 -78.76 -7.82 -49.27
CA GLN A 382 -78.41 -7.39 -50.64
C GLN A 382 -77.87 -5.96 -50.66
N PRO A 383 -76.66 -5.73 -51.08
CA PRO A 383 -76.09 -4.39 -51.11
C PRO A 383 -76.68 -3.58 -52.25
N ASP A 384 -77.02 -2.36 -51.95
CA ASP A 384 -77.36 -1.33 -52.95
C ASP A 384 -76.08 -1.03 -53.75
N PRO A 385 -76.13 -1.11 -55.11
CA PRO A 385 -74.90 -0.97 -55.93
C PRO A 385 -74.22 0.39 -55.82
N GLU A 386 -74.92 1.46 -55.40
CA GLU A 386 -74.30 2.80 -55.17
C GLU A 386 -73.40 2.87 -53.92
N ILE A 387 -73.59 1.96 -52.90
CA ILE A 387 -72.81 1.97 -51.73
C ILE A 387 -71.44 1.28 -51.97
N GLY A 388 -71.37 0.31 -52.91
CA GLY A 388 -70.15 -0.35 -53.32
C GLY A 388 -69.11 0.61 -53.92
N ASP A 389 -69.53 1.51 -54.79
CA ASP A 389 -68.64 2.48 -55.46
C ASP A 389 -68.09 3.54 -54.48
N SER A 390 -68.91 3.96 -53.53
CA SER A 390 -68.48 4.91 -52.49
C SER A 390 -67.48 4.32 -51.53
N LEU A 391 -67.62 3.04 -51.19
CA LEU A 391 -66.72 2.31 -50.28
C LEU A 391 -65.36 2.08 -50.95
N GLY A 392 -65.32 1.84 -52.25
CA GLY A 392 -64.08 1.72 -53.03
C GLY A 392 -63.28 3.02 -53.05
N ARG A 393 -63.95 4.19 -53.14
CA ARG A 393 -63.27 5.48 -53.08
C ARG A 393 -62.70 5.84 -51.72
N VAL A 394 -63.37 5.48 -50.64
CA VAL A 394 -62.94 5.74 -49.26
C VAL A 394 -61.76 4.86 -48.89
N THR A 395 -61.82 3.58 -49.27
CA THR A 395 -60.71 2.63 -48.99
C THR A 395 -59.43 3.04 -49.74
N THR A 396 -59.55 3.49 -51.01
CA THR A 396 -58.40 3.95 -51.75
C THR A 396 -57.76 5.21 -51.14
N THR A 397 -58.62 6.09 -50.59
CA THR A 397 -58.16 7.30 -49.90
C THR A 397 -57.52 7.01 -48.56
N LEU A 398 -57.96 6.02 -47.82
CA LEU A 398 -57.38 5.57 -46.55
C LEU A 398 -55.99 4.93 -46.76
N VAL A 399 -55.86 4.03 -47.74
CA VAL A 399 -54.57 3.39 -48.05
C VAL A 399 -53.55 4.47 -48.48
N ARG A 400 -53.96 5.46 -49.25
CA ARG A 400 -53.10 6.57 -49.69
C ARG A 400 -52.66 7.45 -48.51
N ARG A 401 -53.55 7.69 -47.54
CA ARG A 401 -53.20 8.42 -46.30
C ARG A 401 -52.30 7.63 -45.37
N GLN A 402 -52.46 6.30 -45.22
CA GLN A 402 -51.56 5.45 -44.43
C GLN A 402 -50.15 5.39 -45.03
N GLN A 403 -50.03 5.33 -46.36
CA GLN A 403 -48.73 5.39 -47.03
C GLN A 403 -48.02 6.75 -46.84
N LEU A 404 -48.78 7.86 -46.82
CA LEU A 404 -48.24 9.18 -46.55
C LEU A 404 -47.79 9.31 -45.07
N LEU A 405 -48.54 8.77 -44.10
CA LEU A 405 -48.15 8.77 -42.70
C LEU A 405 -46.87 7.94 -42.45
N GLY A 406 -46.74 6.75 -43.05
CA GLY A 406 -45.52 5.97 -42.95
C GLY A 406 -44.29 6.67 -43.53
N ARG A 407 -44.52 7.48 -44.58
CA ARG A 407 -43.42 8.27 -45.18
C ARG A 407 -42.99 9.46 -44.29
N VAL A 408 -43.94 10.09 -43.60
CA VAL A 408 -43.66 11.15 -42.62
C VAL A 408 -42.97 10.58 -41.37
N GLU A 409 -43.39 9.41 -40.87
CA GLU A 409 -42.74 8.74 -39.75
C GLU A 409 -41.28 8.36 -40.06
N SER A 410 -41.01 7.86 -41.28
CA SER A 410 -39.64 7.55 -41.70
C SER A 410 -38.72 8.79 -41.81
N LEU A 411 -39.29 9.95 -42.16
CA LEU A 411 -38.56 11.22 -42.22
C LEU A 411 -38.25 11.78 -40.82
N ILE A 412 -39.15 11.59 -39.85
CA ILE A 412 -38.96 12.02 -38.44
C ILE A 412 -37.94 11.14 -37.72
N ALA A 413 -37.90 9.83 -38.00
CA ALA A 413 -36.92 8.94 -37.41
C ALA A 413 -35.47 9.24 -37.84
N THR A 414 -35.29 9.84 -39.02
CA THR A 414 -33.95 10.22 -39.55
C THR A 414 -33.40 11.50 -38.95
N GLU A 415 -34.23 12.37 -38.39
CA GLU A 415 -33.80 13.62 -37.72
C GLU A 415 -33.38 13.42 -36.25
N ALA A 416 -33.67 12.26 -35.63
CA ALA A 416 -33.45 12.03 -34.20
C ALA A 416 -31.99 11.71 -33.83
N THR A 417 -31.11 11.39 -34.78
CA THR A 417 -29.69 11.18 -34.53
C THR A 417 -28.87 12.43 -34.84
N GLY A 418 -28.90 13.37 -33.92
CA GLY A 418 -28.13 14.61 -34.07
C GLY A 418 -26.61 14.36 -34.16
N PHE A 419 -25.91 15.23 -34.89
CA PHE A 419 -24.45 15.20 -35.11
C PHE A 419 -23.61 15.48 -33.82
N SER A 420 -24.25 15.75 -32.70
CA SER A 420 -23.58 16.12 -31.44
C SER A 420 -22.68 15.02 -30.89
N VAL A 421 -23.09 13.75 -30.97
CA VAL A 421 -22.34 12.63 -30.46
C VAL A 421 -21.04 12.37 -31.25
N PRO A 422 -21.07 12.26 -32.58
CA PRO A 422 -19.85 12.13 -33.39
C PRO A 422 -18.91 13.33 -33.24
N LEU A 423 -19.43 14.56 -33.22
CA LEU A 423 -18.61 15.76 -33.07
C LEU A 423 -17.92 15.84 -31.71
N SER A 424 -18.60 15.45 -30.65
CA SER A 424 -18.01 15.38 -29.31
C SER A 424 -16.89 14.31 -29.20
N ALA A 425 -17.06 13.19 -29.87
CA ALA A 425 -16.05 12.14 -29.92
C ALA A 425 -14.79 12.59 -30.71
N LEU A 426 -14.98 13.25 -31.83
CA LEU A 426 -13.88 13.86 -32.59
C LEU A 426 -13.09 14.86 -31.75
N ALA A 427 -13.77 15.75 -31.04
CA ALA A 427 -13.13 16.79 -30.23
C ALA A 427 -12.31 16.23 -29.04
N ARG A 428 -12.79 15.17 -28.40
CA ARG A 428 -12.11 14.57 -27.23
C ARG A 428 -10.79 13.89 -27.57
N GLN A 429 -10.65 13.36 -28.77
CA GLN A 429 -9.50 12.50 -29.11
C GLN A 429 -8.40 13.22 -29.88
N VAL A 430 -8.54 14.52 -30.16
CA VAL A 430 -7.52 15.31 -30.90
C VAL A 430 -6.25 15.43 -30.05
N PRO A 431 -5.10 14.87 -30.49
CA PRO A 431 -3.84 15.02 -29.80
C PRO A 431 -3.23 16.41 -29.98
N GLN A 432 -2.38 16.83 -29.05
CA GLN A 432 -1.64 18.09 -29.20
C GLN A 432 -0.75 18.05 -30.44
N GLY A 433 -0.83 19.08 -31.25
CA GLY A 433 -0.09 19.18 -32.52
C GLY A 433 -0.83 18.63 -33.75
N LEU A 434 -2.10 18.28 -33.61
CA LEU A 434 -3.00 17.96 -34.72
C LEU A 434 -4.27 18.79 -34.60
N TRP A 435 -4.80 19.28 -35.69
CA TRP A 435 -6.09 19.99 -35.77
C TRP A 435 -6.83 19.65 -37.04
N LEU A 436 -8.14 19.57 -36.93
CA LEU A 436 -9.04 19.33 -38.05
C LEU A 436 -9.43 20.66 -38.72
N THR A 437 -9.32 20.70 -40.03
CA THR A 437 -9.72 21.86 -40.84
C THR A 437 -11.08 21.66 -41.50
N ARG A 438 -11.48 20.41 -41.72
CA ARG A 438 -12.77 20.07 -42.32
C ARG A 438 -13.26 18.73 -41.78
N ILE A 439 -14.55 18.69 -41.46
CA ILE A 439 -15.26 17.50 -41.01
C ILE A 439 -16.49 17.32 -41.90
N ARG A 440 -16.65 16.16 -42.52
CA ARG A 440 -17.84 15.75 -43.26
C ARG A 440 -18.49 14.59 -42.55
N LEU A 441 -19.75 14.73 -42.22
CA LEU A 441 -20.54 13.67 -41.60
C LEU A 441 -21.81 13.50 -42.40
N ASP A 442 -22.03 12.34 -42.99
CA ASP A 442 -23.24 11.98 -43.67
C ASP A 442 -24.10 11.10 -42.78
N ALA A 443 -25.24 11.64 -42.36
CA ALA A 443 -26.16 10.96 -41.45
C ALA A 443 -26.92 9.81 -42.15
N LEU A 444 -27.10 9.89 -43.48
CA LEU A 444 -27.85 8.90 -44.21
C LEU A 444 -27.05 7.66 -44.58
N GLN A 445 -25.81 7.86 -45.00
CA GLN A 445 -24.91 6.77 -45.39
C GLN A 445 -23.91 6.41 -44.27
N GLY A 446 -23.86 7.21 -43.23
CA GLY A 446 -22.93 7.01 -42.11
C GLY A 446 -21.48 7.24 -42.47
N ASN A 447 -21.18 7.92 -43.58
CA ASN A 447 -19.84 8.21 -44.05
C ASN A 447 -19.20 9.35 -43.25
N VAL A 448 -17.89 9.25 -43.01
CA VAL A 448 -17.12 10.23 -42.27
C VAL A 448 -15.88 10.60 -43.07
N GLY A 449 -15.69 11.89 -43.29
CA GLY A 449 -14.48 12.45 -43.91
C GLY A 449 -13.85 13.49 -43.00
N LEU A 450 -12.55 13.39 -42.81
CA LEU A 450 -11.77 14.30 -41.97
C LEU A 450 -10.58 14.83 -42.78
N ALA A 451 -10.36 16.14 -42.69
CA ALA A 451 -9.14 16.76 -43.20
C ALA A 451 -8.54 17.65 -42.13
N GLY A 452 -7.22 17.75 -42.10
CA GLY A 452 -6.53 18.54 -41.09
C GLY A 452 -5.03 18.67 -41.33
N LYS A 453 -4.38 19.32 -40.38
CA LYS A 453 -2.92 19.52 -40.40
C LYS A 453 -2.33 18.92 -39.11
N ALA A 454 -1.12 18.34 -39.19
CA ALA A 454 -0.41 17.76 -38.08
C ALA A 454 1.07 18.19 -38.08
N GLN A 455 1.68 18.25 -36.92
CA GLN A 455 3.10 18.56 -36.77
C GLN A 455 4.01 17.37 -37.15
N SER A 456 3.50 16.16 -37.05
CA SER A 456 4.22 14.91 -37.37
C SER A 456 3.28 13.90 -38.03
N SER A 457 3.81 13.14 -38.99
CA SER A 457 3.06 12.08 -39.69
C SER A 457 2.55 10.96 -38.75
N GLN A 458 3.19 10.77 -37.59
CA GLN A 458 2.79 9.75 -36.61
C GLN A 458 1.53 10.13 -35.83
N LEU A 459 1.19 11.41 -35.75
CA LEU A 459 0.00 11.88 -35.00
C LEU A 459 -1.32 11.46 -35.67
N VAL A 460 -1.32 11.31 -36.99
CA VAL A 460 -2.55 10.99 -37.72
C VAL A 460 -2.98 9.52 -37.49
N PRO A 461 -2.10 8.50 -37.65
CA PRO A 461 -2.46 7.12 -37.31
C PRO A 461 -2.84 6.95 -35.83
N MET A 462 -2.13 7.64 -34.94
CA MET A 462 -2.45 7.63 -33.50
C MET A 462 -3.85 8.20 -33.22
N TYR A 463 -4.22 9.30 -33.87
CA TYR A 463 -5.54 9.89 -33.76
C TYR A 463 -6.64 8.97 -34.29
N LEU A 464 -6.44 8.35 -35.46
CA LEU A 464 -7.38 7.39 -36.02
C LEU A 464 -7.55 6.13 -35.16
N GLY A 465 -6.48 5.64 -34.58
CA GLY A 465 -6.52 4.52 -33.63
C GLY A 465 -7.37 4.84 -32.41
N LYS A 466 -7.24 6.05 -31.86
CA LYS A 466 -8.07 6.51 -30.73
C LYS A 466 -9.53 6.72 -31.11
N LEU A 467 -9.80 7.22 -32.31
CA LEU A 467 -11.16 7.35 -32.83
C LEU A 467 -11.85 6.01 -33.03
N GLY A 468 -11.14 4.98 -33.48
CA GLY A 468 -11.67 3.63 -33.61
C GLY A 468 -12.12 3.00 -32.30
N ALA A 469 -11.59 3.46 -31.16
CA ALA A 469 -12.02 3.04 -29.83
C ALA A 469 -13.28 3.76 -29.30
N GLU A 470 -13.72 4.83 -29.95
CA GLU A 470 -14.92 5.59 -29.55
C GLU A 470 -16.20 4.90 -30.06
N PRO A 471 -17.24 4.75 -29.23
CA PRO A 471 -18.49 4.11 -29.61
C PRO A 471 -19.16 4.73 -30.82
N ALA A 472 -19.00 6.05 -31.06
CA ALA A 472 -19.53 6.76 -32.17
C ALA A 472 -18.93 6.36 -33.53
N PHE A 473 -17.73 5.75 -33.53
CA PHE A 473 -16.99 5.34 -34.71
C PHE A 473 -16.71 3.82 -34.73
N ALA A 474 -17.25 3.05 -33.77
CA ALA A 474 -17.08 1.60 -33.69
C ALA A 474 -17.57 0.91 -34.99
N GLY A 475 -16.72 0.08 -35.58
CA GLY A 475 -16.99 -0.65 -36.82
C GLY A 475 -16.81 0.17 -38.10
N LYS A 476 -16.37 1.43 -38.05
CA LYS A 476 -16.04 2.22 -39.23
C LYS A 476 -14.58 2.07 -39.61
N THR A 477 -14.32 1.75 -40.89
CA THR A 477 -12.97 1.65 -41.44
C THR A 477 -12.74 2.80 -42.39
N PHE A 478 -11.61 3.47 -42.28
CA PHE A 478 -11.22 4.53 -43.19
C PHE A 478 -10.58 3.90 -44.43
N ALA A 479 -11.29 3.98 -45.54
CA ALA A 479 -10.91 3.38 -46.83
C ALA A 479 -9.92 4.22 -47.64
N SER A 480 -9.96 5.55 -47.45
CA SER A 480 -9.02 6.46 -48.12
C SER A 480 -8.18 7.22 -47.09
N PHE A 481 -6.87 7.30 -47.36
CA PHE A 481 -5.91 7.98 -46.49
C PHE A 481 -4.85 8.66 -47.36
N ARG A 482 -4.79 10.00 -47.32
CA ARG A 482 -3.80 10.81 -48.02
C ARG A 482 -3.03 11.67 -47.03
N LEU A 483 -1.71 11.68 -47.18
CA LEU A 483 -0.81 12.58 -46.46
C LEU A 483 -0.02 13.36 -47.52
N GLY A 484 -0.03 14.68 -47.40
CA GLY A 484 0.75 15.56 -48.22
C GLY A 484 1.57 16.53 -47.38
N ARG A 485 2.68 17.00 -47.90
CA ARG A 485 3.45 18.08 -47.30
C ARG A 485 3.29 19.30 -48.20
N GLU A 486 2.85 20.38 -47.62
CA GLU A 486 2.71 21.68 -48.35
C GLU A 486 4.12 22.15 -48.78
N GLU A 487 4.33 22.48 -50.05
CA GLU A 487 5.62 22.97 -50.54
C GLU A 487 5.99 24.25 -49.81
N GLY A 488 7.05 24.16 -48.95
CA GLY A 488 7.50 25.26 -48.07
C GLY A 488 6.80 25.33 -46.71
N GLY A 489 5.85 24.47 -46.42
CA GLY A 489 5.07 24.45 -45.18
C GLY A 489 5.68 23.64 -44.03
N ARG A 490 5.44 24.11 -42.81
CA ARG A 490 5.93 23.49 -41.56
C ARG A 490 5.04 22.31 -41.09
N TRP A 491 3.92 22.03 -41.81
CA TRP A 491 2.85 21.15 -41.40
C TRP A 491 2.59 20.07 -42.44
N ILE A 492 2.06 18.93 -41.98
CA ILE A 492 1.63 17.82 -42.81
C ILE A 492 0.12 17.88 -42.90
N GLU A 493 -0.40 17.97 -44.11
CA GLU A 493 -1.83 17.89 -44.40
C GLU A 493 -2.26 16.44 -44.53
N PHE A 494 -3.42 16.12 -43.98
CA PHE A 494 -3.98 14.79 -44.09
C PHE A 494 -5.46 14.87 -44.48
N GLN A 495 -5.90 13.85 -45.20
CA GLN A 495 -7.29 13.62 -45.55
C GLN A 495 -7.60 12.14 -45.36
N VAL A 496 -8.73 11.85 -44.71
CA VAL A 496 -9.16 10.50 -44.37
C VAL A 496 -10.66 10.42 -44.60
N ALA A 497 -11.12 9.37 -45.28
CA ALA A 497 -12.55 9.15 -45.51
C ALA A 497 -12.90 7.66 -45.39
N THR A 498 -14.15 7.39 -45.01
CA THR A 498 -14.68 6.02 -44.90
C THR A 498 -15.18 5.47 -46.25
N ASP A 499 -15.39 6.32 -47.22
CA ASP A 499 -15.77 5.98 -48.62
C ASP A 499 -14.56 6.05 -49.57
N THR A 500 -14.60 5.27 -50.63
CA THR A 500 -13.56 5.20 -51.66
C THR A 500 -13.58 6.39 -52.66
N ASP A 501 -14.72 7.08 -52.77
CA ASP A 501 -14.93 8.21 -53.67
C ASP A 501 -14.66 9.58 -53.02
N GLY A 502 -13.97 9.57 -51.89
CA GLY A 502 -13.77 10.70 -50.99
C GLY A 502 -12.85 11.79 -51.52
N GLU A 503 -13.10 12.38 -52.67
CA GLU A 503 -12.65 13.73 -52.97
C GLU A 503 -13.48 14.74 -52.19
N ILE A 504 -12.86 15.18 -51.08
CA ILE A 504 -13.35 16.39 -50.39
C ILE A 504 -12.94 17.55 -51.32
N ALA A 505 -13.77 17.82 -52.30
CA ALA A 505 -13.56 18.96 -53.20
C ALA A 505 -13.21 20.23 -52.40
N GLN A 506 -12.28 21.01 -52.94
CA GLN A 506 -11.72 22.24 -52.39
C GLN A 506 -12.76 23.25 -51.93
#